data_644375674841e8fb1ba369c8abf7083d
#
_entry.id   644375674841e8fb1ba369c8abf7083d
#
_cell.length_a   1.000
_cell.length_b   1.000
_cell.length_c   1.000
_cell.angle_alpha   90.00
_cell.angle_beta   90.00
_cell.angle_gamma   90.00
#
_symmetry.space_group_name_H-M   'P 1'
#
loop_
_entity.id
_entity.type
_entity.pdbx_description
1 polymer ?
#
loop_
_entity_poly.entity_id
_entity_poly.type
_entity_poly.pdbx_seq_one_letter_code
_entity_poly.pdbx_strand_id
1 'polypeptide(L)'
;MVNAQFRHPFAAFWGDGSTSSSDGQYFRAGGRGEAAGQINAHYGGDPGVLFYTHLSDQYAPFHTQVINATVRDATYVLDGLLYYESDLRIEEHYTDTAGFTDHVFALMHLLGFRFAPRIRDLTDRRLYVPKVHKHYAALAGLIGGTVSQKLIRTTGKKFYV
;
A
#
# COMPACT_ATOMS: atom_id res chain seq x y z
N MET A 1 21.15 6.28 -5.70
CA MET A 1 20.48 6.86 -6.90
C MET A 1 19.24 7.66 -6.49
N VAL A 2 18.30 7.13 -5.74
CA VAL A 2 17.07 7.82 -5.28
C VAL A 2 17.36 9.15 -4.59
N ASN A 3 18.27 9.18 -3.62
CA ASN A 3 18.63 10.42 -2.90
C ASN A 3 19.27 11.50 -3.79
N ALA A 4 20.01 11.10 -4.83
CA ALA A 4 20.56 12.05 -5.79
C ALA A 4 19.46 12.68 -6.64
N GLN A 5 18.48 11.87 -7.07
CA GLN A 5 17.32 12.35 -7.78
C GLN A 5 16.45 13.25 -6.89
N PHE A 6 16.16 12.82 -5.66
CA PHE A 6 15.36 13.57 -4.69
C PHE A 6 15.91 15.00 -4.46
N ARG A 7 17.24 15.14 -4.40
CA ARG A 7 17.89 16.43 -4.20
C ARG A 7 18.03 17.28 -5.47
N HIS A 8 17.68 16.74 -6.63
CA HIS A 8 17.82 17.46 -7.89
C HIS A 8 16.65 18.44 -8.09
N PRO A 9 16.90 19.74 -8.34
CA PRO A 9 15.84 20.74 -8.45
C PRO A 9 14.75 20.42 -9.50
N PHE A 10 15.13 19.75 -10.58
CA PHE A 10 14.18 19.34 -11.62
C PHE A 10 13.20 18.26 -11.13
N ALA A 11 13.60 17.41 -10.21
CA ALA A 11 12.73 16.38 -9.65
C ALA A 11 11.57 16.99 -8.86
N ALA A 12 11.79 18.12 -8.20
CA ALA A 12 10.77 18.85 -7.45
C ALA A 12 9.60 19.36 -8.32
N PHE A 13 9.77 19.40 -9.65
CA PHE A 13 8.66 19.69 -10.57
C PHE A 13 7.57 18.62 -10.54
N TRP A 14 7.93 17.37 -10.27
CA TRP A 14 7.01 16.23 -10.26
C TRP A 14 6.39 15.97 -8.89
N GLY A 15 7.11 16.28 -7.83
CA GLY A 15 6.68 16.08 -6.46
C GLY A 15 7.80 16.40 -5.46
N ASP A 16 7.45 16.45 -4.19
CA ASP A 16 8.37 16.75 -3.10
C ASP A 16 8.91 15.51 -2.38
N GLY A 17 8.60 14.33 -2.88
CA GLY A 17 9.01 13.06 -2.28
C GLY A 17 8.15 12.62 -1.10
N SER A 18 7.00 13.24 -0.89
CA SER A 18 6.06 12.88 0.20
C SER A 18 5.00 11.87 -0.22
N THR A 19 4.82 11.68 -1.52
CA THR A 19 3.80 10.79 -2.07
C THR A 19 4.43 9.61 -2.78
N SER A 20 3.81 8.45 -2.65
CA SER A 20 4.28 7.22 -3.31
C SER A 20 3.14 6.35 -3.79
N SER A 21 3.48 5.41 -4.66
CA SER A 21 2.59 4.33 -5.09
C SER A 21 3.32 3.01 -5.13
N SER A 22 2.60 1.92 -5.04
CA SER A 22 3.18 0.58 -5.23
C SER A 22 2.28 -0.32 -6.06
N ASP A 23 2.94 -1.22 -6.80
CA ASP A 23 2.26 -2.17 -7.68
C ASP A 23 3.11 -3.43 -7.86
N GLY A 24 2.41 -4.54 -8.15
CA GLY A 24 3.00 -5.82 -8.51
C GLY A 24 3.14 -5.97 -10.01
N GLN A 25 4.33 -6.35 -10.47
CA GLN A 25 4.58 -6.63 -11.89
C GLN A 25 5.09 -8.05 -12.09
N TYR A 26 4.32 -8.85 -12.83
CA TYR A 26 4.66 -10.23 -13.12
C TYR A 26 5.46 -10.34 -14.40
N PHE A 27 6.60 -11.03 -14.33
CA PHE A 27 7.43 -11.36 -15.48
C PHE A 27 7.44 -12.86 -15.68
N ARG A 28 7.09 -13.30 -16.88
CA ARG A 28 7.25 -14.70 -17.26
C ARG A 28 8.73 -15.06 -17.28
N ALA A 29 9.09 -16.09 -16.58
CA ALA A 29 10.45 -16.61 -16.55
C ALA A 29 10.46 -18.02 -17.14
N GLY A 30 10.92 -18.14 -18.37
CA GLY A 30 11.24 -19.44 -18.96
C GLY A 30 12.62 -19.88 -18.48
N GLY A 31 12.72 -20.88 -17.63
CA GLY A 31 14.02 -21.40 -17.21
C GLY A 31 14.00 -22.16 -15.88
N ARG A 32 15.17 -22.70 -15.51
CA ARG A 32 15.38 -23.55 -14.33
C ARG A 32 15.84 -22.77 -13.08
N GLY A 33 15.42 -21.50 -12.93
CA GLY A 33 15.77 -20.71 -11.74
C GLY A 33 14.87 -21.06 -10.55
N GLU A 34 15.42 -21.11 -9.34
CA GLU A 34 14.67 -21.41 -8.11
C GLU A 34 13.48 -20.46 -7.88
N ALA A 35 13.58 -19.20 -8.32
CA ALA A 35 12.51 -18.20 -8.22
C ALA A 35 11.49 -18.27 -9.36
N ALA A 36 11.74 -19.07 -10.41
CA ALA A 36 10.92 -19.10 -11.63
C ALA A 36 9.82 -20.17 -11.63
N GLY A 37 9.47 -20.72 -10.47
CA GLY A 37 8.55 -21.85 -10.37
C GLY A 37 7.10 -21.51 -10.01
N GLN A 38 6.80 -20.26 -9.71
CA GLN A 38 5.46 -19.89 -9.20
C GLN A 38 4.52 -19.55 -10.34
N ILE A 39 3.37 -20.20 -10.36
CA ILE A 39 2.29 -19.94 -11.30
C ILE A 39 1.19 -19.18 -10.59
N ASN A 40 0.82 -18.03 -11.14
CA ASN A 40 -0.34 -17.29 -10.69
C ASN A 40 -1.40 -17.28 -11.81
N ALA A 41 -2.52 -17.92 -11.57
CA ALA A 41 -3.61 -18.04 -12.55
C ALA A 41 -4.17 -16.68 -13.01
N HIS A 42 -3.96 -15.60 -12.25
CA HIS A 42 -4.35 -14.24 -12.64
C HIS A 42 -3.49 -13.71 -13.81
N TYR A 43 -2.21 -14.12 -13.88
CA TYR A 43 -1.28 -13.69 -14.93
C TYR A 43 -1.07 -14.75 -16.03
N GLY A 44 -1.77 -15.88 -15.95
CA GLY A 44 -1.69 -16.98 -16.91
C GLY A 44 -1.12 -18.27 -16.34
N GLY A 45 -0.94 -19.28 -17.21
CA GLY A 45 -0.46 -20.61 -16.81
C GLY A 45 1.06 -20.78 -16.81
N ASP A 46 1.81 -19.75 -17.19
CA ASP A 46 3.28 -19.83 -17.29
C ASP A 46 3.94 -19.47 -15.95
N PRO A 47 5.03 -20.14 -15.57
CA PRO A 47 5.80 -19.79 -14.39
C PRO A 47 6.47 -18.42 -14.56
N GLY A 48 6.62 -17.70 -13.46
CA GLY A 48 7.22 -16.37 -13.49
C GLY A 48 7.64 -15.86 -12.12
N VAL A 49 8.07 -14.61 -12.11
CA VAL A 49 8.53 -13.89 -10.92
C VAL A 49 7.70 -12.62 -10.78
N LEU A 50 7.19 -12.38 -9.59
CA LEU A 50 6.45 -11.17 -9.25
C LEU A 50 7.36 -10.20 -8.50
N PHE A 51 7.55 -9.02 -9.07
CA PHE A 51 8.24 -7.91 -8.42
C PHE A 51 7.21 -6.95 -7.85
N TYR A 52 7.37 -6.58 -6.59
CA TYR A 52 6.57 -5.54 -5.97
C TYR A 52 7.42 -4.30 -5.80
N THR A 53 7.01 -3.20 -6.44
CA THR A 53 7.81 -1.98 -6.54
C THR A 53 7.08 -0.81 -5.93
N HIS A 54 7.79 -0.03 -5.11
CA HIS A 54 7.35 1.26 -4.58
C HIS A 54 8.03 2.38 -5.34
N LEU A 55 7.23 3.30 -5.83
CA LEU A 55 7.64 4.44 -6.65
C LEU A 55 7.26 5.75 -5.97
N SER A 56 8.17 6.72 -5.91
CA SER A 56 7.87 8.06 -5.42
C SER A 56 7.18 8.91 -6.50
N ASP A 57 6.57 10.03 -6.09
CA ASP A 57 6.00 11.05 -6.97
C ASP A 57 7.04 11.66 -7.93
N GLN A 58 8.32 11.53 -7.64
CA GLN A 58 9.42 11.91 -8.52
C GLN A 58 9.81 10.81 -9.53
N TYR A 59 8.97 9.79 -9.72
CA TYR A 59 9.22 8.64 -10.60
C TYR A 59 10.49 7.86 -10.26
N ALA A 60 10.90 7.86 -9.00
CA ALA A 60 12.03 7.08 -8.52
C ALA A 60 11.55 5.80 -7.81
N PRO A 61 11.89 4.60 -8.32
CA PRO A 61 11.68 3.37 -7.58
C PRO A 61 12.62 3.38 -6.36
N PHE A 62 12.05 3.40 -5.16
CA PHE A 62 12.83 3.49 -3.93
C PHE A 62 12.86 2.16 -3.15
N HIS A 63 11.95 1.25 -3.45
CA HIS A 63 11.97 -0.11 -2.91
C HIS A 63 11.42 -1.08 -3.95
N THR A 64 12.11 -2.20 -4.16
CA THR A 64 11.66 -3.27 -5.05
C THR A 64 12.06 -4.60 -4.44
N GLN A 65 11.13 -5.53 -4.38
CA GLN A 65 11.39 -6.88 -3.88
C GLN A 65 10.70 -7.94 -4.74
N VAL A 66 11.29 -9.12 -4.78
CA VAL A 66 10.63 -10.29 -5.34
C VAL A 66 9.68 -10.85 -4.29
N ILE A 67 8.44 -11.03 -4.68
CA ILE A 67 7.41 -11.54 -3.77
C ILE A 67 6.82 -12.84 -4.30
N ASN A 68 6.15 -13.56 -3.41
CA ASN A 68 5.44 -14.78 -3.79
C ASN A 68 4.25 -14.44 -4.68
N ALA A 69 4.25 -14.97 -5.91
CA ALA A 69 3.21 -14.70 -6.91
C ALA A 69 1.82 -15.20 -6.50
N THR A 70 1.70 -16.08 -5.51
CA THR A 70 0.42 -16.64 -5.04
C THR A 70 -0.18 -15.88 -3.85
N VAL A 71 0.59 -14.96 -3.24
CA VAL A 71 0.17 -14.16 -2.10
C VAL A 71 -0.37 -12.82 -2.59
N ARG A 72 -1.31 -12.24 -1.86
CA ARG A 72 -1.86 -10.93 -2.20
C ARG A 72 -0.83 -9.82 -2.00
N ASP A 73 -0.76 -8.89 -2.91
CA ASP A 73 0.14 -7.72 -2.90
C ASP A 73 -0.03 -6.87 -1.65
N ALA A 74 -1.25 -6.82 -1.10
CA ALA A 74 -1.57 -6.07 0.11
C ALA A 74 -0.65 -6.38 1.31
N THR A 75 -0.10 -7.59 1.41
CA THR A 75 0.82 -7.96 2.49
C THR A 75 2.18 -7.28 2.38
N TYR A 76 2.55 -6.81 1.20
CA TYR A 76 3.85 -6.19 0.91
C TYR A 76 3.82 -4.67 0.81
N VAL A 77 2.62 -4.07 0.88
CA VAL A 77 2.44 -2.61 0.78
C VAL A 77 3.23 -1.88 1.87
N LEU A 78 3.22 -2.39 3.09
CA LEU A 78 3.91 -1.77 4.22
C LEU A 78 5.43 -1.99 4.20
N ASP A 79 5.90 -3.10 3.64
CA ASP A 79 7.32 -3.44 3.66
C ASP A 79 8.17 -2.34 3.02
N GLY A 80 7.79 -1.87 1.84
CA GLY A 80 8.50 -0.82 1.17
C GLY A 80 8.39 0.56 1.83
N LEU A 81 7.40 0.78 2.69
CA LEU A 81 7.25 2.03 3.44
C LEU A 81 8.01 2.02 4.77
N LEU A 82 8.31 0.84 5.31
CA LEU A 82 9.01 0.68 6.58
C LEU A 82 10.50 0.41 6.41
N TYR A 83 10.90 -0.19 5.29
CA TYR A 83 12.25 -0.72 5.08
C TYR A 83 12.98 -0.11 3.88
N TYR A 84 12.61 1.10 3.44
CA TYR A 84 13.35 1.77 2.38
C TYR A 84 14.56 2.56 2.91
N GLU A 85 15.63 2.57 2.12
CA GLU A 85 16.90 3.25 2.44
C GLU A 85 17.05 4.53 1.61
N SER A 86 16.22 5.54 1.88
CA SER A 86 16.32 6.83 1.20
C SER A 86 15.91 8.00 2.11
N ASP A 87 16.26 9.22 1.70
CA ASP A 87 15.92 10.46 2.41
C ASP A 87 14.45 10.90 2.18
N LEU A 88 13.69 10.15 1.40
CA LEU A 88 12.27 10.42 1.15
C LEU A 88 11.49 10.43 2.47
N ARG A 89 10.45 11.26 2.54
CA ARG A 89 9.55 11.34 3.70
C ARG A 89 8.14 11.05 3.24
N ILE A 90 7.86 9.77 3.00
CA ILE A 90 6.56 9.36 2.50
C ILE A 90 5.48 9.56 3.57
N GLU A 91 4.47 10.35 3.24
CA GLU A 91 3.31 10.62 4.07
C GLU A 91 2.03 10.02 3.47
N GLU A 92 1.96 9.94 2.14
CA GLU A 92 0.79 9.45 1.43
C GLU A 92 1.15 8.32 0.47
N HIS A 93 0.33 7.26 0.45
CA HIS A 93 0.59 6.08 -0.35
C HIS A 93 -0.63 5.61 -1.12
N TYR A 94 -0.44 5.33 -2.39
CA TYR A 94 -1.45 4.88 -3.33
C TYR A 94 -1.20 3.43 -3.76
N THR A 95 -2.26 2.65 -3.90
CA THR A 95 -2.22 1.32 -4.51
C THR A 95 -3.42 1.12 -5.43
N ASP A 96 -3.33 0.12 -6.28
CA ASP A 96 -4.47 -0.43 -6.97
C ASP A 96 -5.39 -1.24 -6.01
N THR A 97 -6.38 -1.93 -6.56
CA THR A 97 -7.32 -2.73 -5.79
C THR A 97 -6.71 -3.99 -5.17
N ALA A 98 -5.59 -4.49 -5.68
CA ALA A 98 -4.90 -5.67 -5.15
C ALA A 98 -4.15 -5.34 -3.86
N GLY A 99 -3.64 -4.11 -3.74
CA GLY A 99 -2.97 -3.61 -2.54
C GLY A 99 -3.90 -3.24 -1.39
N PHE A 100 -5.23 -3.25 -1.59
CA PHE A 100 -6.19 -2.87 -0.55
C PHE A 100 -6.71 -4.04 0.27
N THR A 101 -6.62 -3.92 1.59
CA THR A 101 -7.41 -4.67 2.58
C THR A 101 -7.77 -3.76 3.75
N ASP A 102 -8.85 -4.08 4.49
CA ASP A 102 -9.22 -3.32 5.69
C ASP A 102 -8.11 -3.33 6.74
N HIS A 103 -7.34 -4.43 6.83
CA HIS A 103 -6.21 -4.56 7.75
C HIS A 103 -5.05 -3.60 7.37
N VAL A 104 -4.67 -3.58 6.10
CA VAL A 104 -3.62 -2.67 5.61
C VAL A 104 -4.05 -1.22 5.81
N PHE A 105 -5.31 -0.90 5.49
CA PHE A 105 -5.86 0.45 5.72
C PHE A 105 -5.75 0.87 7.19
N ALA A 106 -6.12 -0.02 8.11
CA ALA A 106 -6.03 0.25 9.54
C ALA A 106 -4.57 0.40 10.03
N LEU A 107 -3.67 -0.47 9.57
CA LEU A 107 -2.24 -0.41 9.90
C LEU A 107 -1.59 0.86 9.39
N MET A 108 -1.86 1.27 8.15
CA MET A 108 -1.38 2.53 7.58
C MET A 108 -1.78 3.72 8.43
N HIS A 109 -3.06 3.77 8.85
CA HIS A 109 -3.54 4.84 9.73
C HIS A 109 -2.82 4.84 11.10
N LEU A 110 -2.61 3.67 11.70
CA LEU A 110 -1.90 3.55 12.99
C LEU A 110 -0.43 3.96 12.90
N LEU A 111 0.20 3.75 11.75
CA LEU A 111 1.60 4.13 11.47
C LEU A 111 1.75 5.59 11.02
N GLY A 112 0.64 6.30 10.84
CA GLY A 112 0.65 7.72 10.47
C GLY A 112 0.65 8.00 8.97
N PHE A 113 0.56 6.98 8.12
CA PHE A 113 0.44 7.16 6.69
C PHE A 113 -0.98 7.51 6.27
N ARG A 114 -1.12 8.39 5.30
CA ARG A 114 -2.35 8.57 4.53
C ARG A 114 -2.41 7.50 3.44
N PHE A 115 -3.31 6.55 3.58
CA PHE A 115 -3.47 5.49 2.59
C PHE A 115 -4.65 5.79 1.67
N ALA A 116 -4.38 5.92 0.39
CA ALA A 116 -5.35 6.24 -0.65
C ALA A 116 -5.43 5.13 -1.72
N PRO A 117 -5.88 3.92 -1.35
CA PRO A 117 -5.98 2.81 -2.28
C PRO A 117 -7.15 3.01 -3.24
N ARG A 118 -7.06 2.44 -4.42
CA ARG A 118 -8.21 2.26 -5.27
C ARG A 118 -9.11 1.17 -4.70
N ILE A 119 -10.35 1.52 -4.33
CA ILE A 119 -11.31 0.58 -3.76
C ILE A 119 -12.29 0.16 -4.87
N ARG A 120 -12.34 -1.14 -5.16
CA ARG A 120 -13.34 -1.72 -6.06
C ARG A 120 -14.68 -1.83 -5.35
N ASP A 121 -15.77 -1.68 -6.11
CA ASP A 121 -17.14 -1.93 -5.65
C ASP A 121 -17.47 -1.14 -4.38
N LEU A 122 -17.23 0.19 -4.44
CA LEU A 122 -17.41 1.09 -3.30
C LEU A 122 -18.83 1.03 -2.71
N THR A 123 -19.83 0.72 -3.52
CA THR A 123 -21.23 0.53 -3.07
C THR A 123 -21.41 -0.60 -2.07
N ASP A 124 -20.52 -1.61 -2.14
CA ASP A 124 -20.56 -2.79 -1.26
C ASP A 124 -19.73 -2.57 0.01
N ARG A 125 -19.00 -1.48 0.08
CA ARG A 125 -18.16 -1.13 1.22
C ARG A 125 -18.91 -0.34 2.27
N ARG A 126 -18.45 -0.44 3.51
CA ARG A 126 -18.99 0.33 4.64
C ARG A 126 -17.87 1.06 5.36
N LEU A 127 -18.12 2.34 5.61
CA LEU A 127 -17.25 3.17 6.45
C LEU A 127 -17.64 2.97 7.92
N TYR A 128 -16.65 2.76 8.77
CA TYR A 128 -16.81 2.75 10.21
C TYR A 128 -16.16 4.01 10.77
N VAL A 129 -16.95 4.85 11.40
CA VAL A 129 -16.51 6.16 11.89
C VAL A 129 -16.35 6.16 13.42
N PRO A 130 -15.41 6.94 14.00
CA PRO A 130 -15.15 6.93 15.45
C PRO A 130 -16.34 7.37 16.29
N LYS A 131 -17.07 8.36 15.83
CA LYS A 131 -18.32 8.86 16.43
C LYS A 131 -19.13 9.58 15.36
N VAL A 132 -20.43 9.35 15.35
CA VAL A 132 -21.35 10.09 14.49
C VAL A 132 -21.71 11.40 15.20
N HIS A 133 -20.83 12.41 15.14
CA HIS A 133 -21.13 13.75 15.71
C HIS A 133 -21.81 14.68 14.70
N LYS A 134 -21.69 14.38 13.41
CA LYS A 134 -22.29 15.17 12.32
C LYS A 134 -23.01 14.25 11.37
N HIS A 135 -24.18 14.67 10.98
CA HIS A 135 -24.95 13.97 9.98
C HIS A 135 -24.39 14.30 8.59
N TYR A 136 -23.68 13.35 8.00
CA TYR A 136 -23.21 13.45 6.62
C TYR A 136 -24.23 12.81 5.69
N ALA A 137 -25.25 13.58 5.26
CA ALA A 137 -26.35 13.07 4.46
C ALA A 137 -25.86 12.36 3.16
N ALA A 138 -24.84 12.92 2.50
CA ALA A 138 -24.27 12.34 1.29
C ALA A 138 -23.52 11.02 1.52
N LEU A 139 -23.07 10.74 2.74
CA LEU A 139 -22.32 9.52 3.08
C LEU A 139 -23.15 8.53 3.90
N ALA A 140 -24.40 8.84 4.22
CA ALA A 140 -25.24 8.02 5.11
C ALA A 140 -25.35 6.56 4.61
N GLY A 141 -25.45 6.36 3.30
CA GLY A 141 -25.51 5.02 2.67
C GLY A 141 -24.20 4.22 2.78
N LEU A 142 -23.07 4.87 3.03
CA LEU A 142 -21.76 4.22 3.15
C LEU A 142 -21.39 3.93 4.60
N ILE A 143 -22.01 4.60 5.58
CA ILE A 143 -21.69 4.41 6.99
C ILE A 143 -22.34 3.12 7.51
N GLY A 144 -21.51 2.14 7.87
CA GLY A 144 -21.94 0.84 8.40
C GLY A 144 -22.00 0.77 9.91
N GLY A 145 -21.37 1.72 10.63
CA GLY A 145 -21.35 1.72 12.07
C GLY A 145 -20.26 2.61 12.68
N THR A 146 -20.00 2.40 13.97
CA THR A 146 -19.00 3.16 14.74
C THR A 146 -17.86 2.28 15.20
N VAL A 147 -16.66 2.87 15.27
CA VAL A 147 -15.44 2.25 15.81
C VAL A 147 -15.15 2.79 17.20
N SER A 148 -14.86 1.91 18.14
CA SER A 148 -14.46 2.31 19.48
C SER A 148 -12.97 2.69 19.52
N GLN A 149 -12.67 3.98 19.45
CA GLN A 149 -11.31 4.50 19.62
C GLN A 149 -10.69 4.11 20.98
N LYS A 150 -11.54 4.02 22.03
CA LYS A 150 -11.09 3.58 23.36
C LYS A 150 -10.56 2.16 23.30
N LEU A 151 -11.26 1.25 22.65
CA LEU A 151 -10.84 -0.14 22.50
C LEU A 151 -9.52 -0.23 21.73
N ILE A 152 -9.40 0.48 20.62
CA ILE A 152 -8.17 0.49 19.80
C ILE A 152 -6.98 0.98 20.63
N ARG A 153 -7.13 2.10 21.37
CA ARG A 153 -6.05 2.65 22.20
C ARG A 153 -5.65 1.73 23.36
N THR A 154 -6.61 1.06 24.00
CA THR A 154 -6.33 0.16 25.13
C THR A 154 -5.70 -1.14 24.66
N THR A 155 -6.10 -1.66 23.51
CA THR A 155 -5.54 -2.88 22.94
C THR A 155 -4.16 -2.60 22.30
N GLY A 156 -4.00 -1.47 21.61
CA GLY A 156 -2.73 -1.07 21.00
C GLY A 156 -1.58 -0.94 22.02
N LYS A 157 -1.86 -0.49 23.22
CA LYS A 157 -0.86 -0.43 24.32
C LYS A 157 -0.28 -1.80 24.71
N LYS A 158 -0.93 -2.90 24.38
CA LYS A 158 -0.44 -4.27 24.66
C LYS A 158 0.60 -4.75 23.64
N PHE A 159 0.77 -4.05 22.53
CA PHE A 159 1.74 -4.39 21.49
C PHE A 159 3.06 -3.61 21.58
N TYR A 160 3.15 -2.65 22.51
CA TYR A 160 4.38 -1.94 22.84
C TYR A 160 4.91 -2.46 24.18
N VAL A 161 5.55 -3.65 24.15
CA VAL A 161 6.38 -4.19 25.24
C VAL A 161 7.74 -4.53 24.66
#